data_cd179cb0aab3c4713abd347ce26dbaac
#
_entry.id   cd179cb0aab3c4713abd347ce26dbaac
#
_cell.length_a   1.000
_cell.length_b   1.000
_cell.length_c   1.000
_cell.angle_alpha   90.00
_cell.angle_beta   90.00
_cell.angle_gamma   90.00
#
_symmetry.space_group_name_H-M   'P 1'
#
loop_
_entity.id
_entity.type
_entity.pdbx_description
1 polymer ?
#
loop_
_entity_poly.entity_id
_entity_poly.type
_entity_poly.pdbx_seq_one_letter_code
_entity_poly.pdbx_strand_id
1 'polypeptide(L)'
;MAAHRPHKAAHAGRRNFAKRVAIQGGRKLFITCRGTGSPTVVLEAGTGDLAKVWSMPPSGPGRAVFPAVARFTRVCAYDRPGTYLLPGTLSRSDPVAMPRSALDIVVDLRKLLHAADVPGPYVLVGHSFGGMVARQYATLRPGRIAGLVSIDAQNEDFVAGYKEFLTPEQYLAAVLNPQPPPSLQTYSAVERLSLEISAAQVRQAQADTPLRRMPLTVLSHSRDLANPFGFPPDWPINDLERAFQASQDMLAELVRGARHVTAAKSGHYIQLDQPRLVTRTIRAMVREARLK
;
A
#
# COMPACT_ATOMS: atom_id res chain seq x y z
N MET A 1 -3.38 45.82 25.73
CA MET A 1 -4.06 45.31 24.50
C MET A 1 -3.06 44.51 23.71
N ALA A 2 -3.11 43.19 23.79
CA ALA A 2 -2.22 42.28 23.08
C ALA A 2 -2.90 41.83 21.77
N ALA A 3 -2.30 42.21 20.65
CA ALA A 3 -2.80 41.87 19.32
C ALA A 3 -2.68 40.35 19.04
N HIS A 4 -3.79 39.72 18.88
CA HIS A 4 -3.90 38.30 18.48
C HIS A 4 -3.45 38.16 17.01
N ARG A 5 -2.28 37.54 16.77
CA ARG A 5 -1.85 37.23 15.41
C ARG A 5 -2.64 35.99 14.93
N PRO A 6 -3.35 36.07 13.81
CA PRO A 6 -4.07 34.89 13.28
C PRO A 6 -3.09 33.85 12.78
N HIS A 7 -3.33 32.59 13.16
CA HIS A 7 -2.57 31.42 12.75
C HIS A 7 -2.50 31.25 11.20
N LYS A 8 -1.29 31.27 10.65
CA LYS A 8 -0.98 30.96 9.25
C LYS A 8 -1.11 29.44 8.92
N ALA A 9 -1.98 28.68 9.58
CA ALA A 9 -2.06 27.23 9.43
C ALA A 9 -2.93 26.74 8.26
N ALA A 10 -3.63 27.63 7.53
CA ALA A 10 -4.67 27.20 6.56
C ALA A 10 -4.20 26.95 5.12
N HIS A 11 -2.93 27.16 4.77
CA HIS A 11 -2.49 27.14 3.35
C HIS A 11 -1.51 26.04 2.93
N ALA A 12 -0.87 25.32 3.84
CA ALA A 12 0.15 24.31 3.50
C ALA A 12 -0.44 23.06 2.80
N GLY A 13 -1.66 22.64 3.16
CA GLY A 13 -2.32 21.47 2.58
C GLY A 13 -2.86 21.61 1.14
N ARG A 14 -2.73 22.79 0.51
CA ARG A 14 -3.36 23.08 -0.80
C ARG A 14 -2.42 22.99 -2.00
N ARG A 15 -1.10 22.99 -1.82
CA ARG A 15 -0.14 23.00 -2.93
C ARG A 15 0.26 21.59 -3.35
N ASN A 16 0.41 21.38 -4.67
CA ASN A 16 1.09 20.23 -5.22
C ASN A 16 2.58 20.30 -4.84
N PHE A 17 3.16 19.17 -4.45
CA PHE A 17 4.59 19.09 -4.18
C PHE A 17 5.13 17.68 -4.43
N ALA A 18 6.44 17.61 -4.67
CA ALA A 18 7.22 16.40 -4.71
C ALA A 18 8.57 16.72 -4.08
N LYS A 19 8.85 16.20 -2.89
CA LYS A 19 10.03 16.56 -2.11
C LYS A 19 10.43 15.47 -1.13
N ARG A 20 11.66 15.54 -0.65
CA ARG A 20 12.13 14.80 0.52
C ARG A 20 11.80 15.59 1.78
N VAL A 21 11.19 14.93 2.74
CA VAL A 21 10.74 15.53 4.01
C VAL A 21 11.50 14.86 5.15
N ALA A 22 12.11 15.67 6.00
CA ALA A 22 12.76 15.18 7.21
C ALA A 22 11.69 14.69 8.20
N ILE A 23 11.83 13.46 8.65
CA ILE A 23 10.98 12.86 9.69
C ILE A 23 11.73 12.85 11.03
N GLN A 24 11.00 12.61 12.11
CA GLN A 24 11.60 12.47 13.44
C GLN A 24 12.72 11.40 13.43
N GLY A 25 13.90 11.77 13.86
CA GLY A 25 15.12 10.94 13.79
C GLY A 25 16.06 11.33 12.64
N GLY A 26 15.78 12.44 11.93
CA GLY A 26 16.70 13.07 10.96
C GLY A 26 16.66 12.49 9.55
N ARG A 27 16.11 11.28 9.35
CA ARG A 27 15.97 10.69 8.01
C ARG A 27 15.01 11.48 7.13
N LYS A 28 15.26 11.49 5.83
CA LYS A 28 14.38 12.13 4.84
C LYS A 28 13.67 11.08 4.01
N LEU A 29 12.36 11.16 3.92
CA LEU A 29 11.55 10.33 3.05
C LEU A 29 10.99 11.17 1.91
N PHE A 30 10.94 10.58 0.71
CA PHE A 30 10.33 11.24 -0.45
C PHE A 30 8.83 11.03 -0.45
N ILE A 31 8.09 12.11 -0.68
CA ILE A 31 6.64 12.12 -0.86
C ILE A 31 6.24 13.07 -1.98
N THR A 32 5.23 12.68 -2.74
CA THR A 32 4.58 13.52 -3.74
C THR A 32 3.09 13.59 -3.45
N CYS A 33 2.53 14.80 -3.47
CA CYS A 33 1.10 15.04 -3.29
C CYS A 33 0.57 15.94 -4.40
N ARG A 34 -0.62 15.62 -4.93
CA ARG A 34 -1.34 16.42 -5.93
C ARG A 34 -2.83 16.50 -5.62
N GLY A 35 -3.48 17.46 -6.26
CA GLY A 35 -4.92 17.70 -6.09
C GLY A 35 -5.26 18.40 -4.77
N THR A 36 -6.52 18.65 -4.57
CA THR A 36 -7.06 19.37 -3.40
C THR A 36 -8.32 18.69 -2.89
N GLY A 37 -8.68 18.98 -1.64
CA GLY A 37 -9.90 18.44 -1.02
C GLY A 37 -9.62 17.31 -0.02
N SER A 38 -10.70 16.84 0.58
CA SER A 38 -10.73 15.81 1.64
C SER A 38 -11.74 14.72 1.24
N PRO A 39 -11.54 13.48 1.73
CA PRO A 39 -10.37 12.96 2.44
C PRO A 39 -9.13 12.94 1.54
N THR A 40 -7.94 12.92 2.15
CA THR A 40 -6.69 12.68 1.42
C THR A 40 -6.55 11.19 1.11
N VAL A 41 -6.30 10.86 -0.15
CA VAL A 41 -5.94 9.49 -0.56
C VAL A 41 -4.44 9.29 -0.38
N VAL A 42 -4.04 8.23 0.32
CA VAL A 42 -2.64 7.83 0.47
C VAL A 42 -2.45 6.48 -0.23
N LEU A 43 -1.57 6.45 -1.21
CA LEU A 43 -1.27 5.28 -2.03
C LEU A 43 -0.02 4.58 -1.48
N GLU A 44 -0.19 3.34 -1.04
CA GLU A 44 0.85 2.46 -0.52
C GLU A 44 1.20 1.39 -1.56
N ALA A 45 2.44 1.39 -2.03
CA ALA A 45 2.89 0.51 -3.10
C ALA A 45 3.19 -0.92 -2.62
N GLY A 46 3.31 -1.86 -3.54
CA GLY A 46 3.71 -3.24 -3.28
C GLY A 46 5.18 -3.37 -2.89
N THR A 47 5.63 -4.59 -2.57
CA THR A 47 7.03 -4.91 -2.25
C THR A 47 7.96 -4.41 -3.34
N GLY A 48 8.99 -3.67 -2.97
CA GLY A 48 10.00 -3.14 -3.88
C GLY A 48 9.55 -1.92 -4.71
N ASP A 49 8.26 -1.65 -4.85
CA ASP A 49 7.73 -0.61 -5.73
C ASP A 49 7.94 0.82 -5.21
N LEU A 50 8.38 1.71 -6.08
CA LEU A 50 8.39 3.15 -5.85
C LEU A 50 6.98 3.75 -5.94
N ALA A 51 6.77 4.92 -5.33
CA ALA A 51 5.58 5.76 -5.55
C ALA A 51 5.24 5.95 -7.04
N LYS A 52 6.25 5.86 -7.92
CA LYS A 52 6.12 6.01 -9.37
C LYS A 52 5.19 4.97 -10.00
N VAL A 53 5.03 3.77 -9.40
CA VAL A 53 4.13 2.72 -9.92
C VAL A 53 2.70 3.25 -10.15
N TRP A 54 2.23 4.14 -9.30
CA TRP A 54 0.90 4.76 -9.40
C TRP A 54 0.76 5.78 -10.53
N SER A 55 1.87 6.18 -11.15
CA SER A 55 1.94 7.16 -12.23
C SER A 55 2.52 6.59 -13.52
N MET A 56 2.88 5.31 -13.54
CA MET A 56 3.38 4.63 -14.76
C MET A 56 2.30 4.60 -15.83
N PRO A 57 2.68 4.59 -17.11
CA PRO A 57 1.74 4.31 -18.19
C PRO A 57 1.03 2.98 -17.90
N PRO A 58 -0.30 2.94 -17.89
CA PRO A 58 -1.02 1.70 -17.66
C PRO A 58 -0.93 0.79 -18.89
N SER A 59 -0.95 -0.52 -18.67
CA SER A 59 -1.11 -1.54 -19.70
C SER A 59 -2.55 -1.59 -20.25
N GLY A 60 -3.52 -1.29 -19.39
CA GLY A 60 -4.92 -1.23 -19.75
C GLY A 60 -5.43 0.19 -20.08
N PRO A 61 -6.67 0.29 -20.59
CA PRO A 61 -7.23 1.57 -21.02
C PRO A 61 -7.46 2.51 -19.84
N GLY A 62 -6.99 3.74 -19.96
CA GLY A 62 -7.24 4.79 -18.98
C GLY A 62 -6.02 5.62 -18.66
N ARG A 63 -6.18 6.46 -17.65
CA ARG A 63 -5.11 7.29 -17.09
C ARG A 63 -4.55 6.59 -15.87
N ALA A 64 -3.26 6.70 -15.63
CA ALA A 64 -2.63 6.22 -14.40
C ALA A 64 -3.36 6.70 -13.14
N VAL A 65 -3.37 5.89 -12.10
CA VAL A 65 -4.22 6.09 -10.92
C VAL A 65 -3.91 7.41 -10.19
N PHE A 66 -2.64 7.71 -9.93
CA PHE A 66 -2.26 8.93 -9.21
C PHE A 66 -2.76 10.22 -9.87
N PRO A 67 -2.48 10.49 -11.16
CA PRO A 67 -3.01 11.68 -11.83
C PRO A 67 -4.52 11.64 -12.03
N ALA A 68 -5.17 10.48 -12.07
CA ALA A 68 -6.60 10.37 -12.17
C ALA A 68 -7.30 10.73 -10.85
N VAL A 69 -6.77 10.27 -9.72
CA VAL A 69 -7.29 10.58 -8.37
C VAL A 69 -7.09 12.05 -8.03
N ALA A 70 -5.95 12.64 -8.41
CA ALA A 70 -5.64 14.06 -8.19
C ALA A 70 -6.70 15.04 -8.79
N ARG A 71 -7.54 14.57 -9.70
CA ARG A 71 -8.60 15.39 -10.32
C ARG A 71 -9.85 15.59 -9.45
N PHE A 72 -10.02 14.81 -8.37
CA PHE A 72 -11.23 14.87 -7.56
C PHE A 72 -10.99 14.91 -6.04
N THR A 73 -9.76 14.66 -5.60
CA THR A 73 -9.36 14.81 -4.21
C THR A 73 -7.84 14.97 -4.12
N ARG A 74 -7.33 15.29 -2.91
CA ARG A 74 -5.90 15.25 -2.65
C ARG A 74 -5.42 13.80 -2.64
N VAL A 75 -4.29 13.52 -3.30
CA VAL A 75 -3.64 12.21 -3.33
C VAL A 75 -2.16 12.35 -3.08
N CYS A 76 -1.62 11.47 -2.24
CA CYS A 76 -0.20 11.37 -1.94
C CYS A 76 0.30 9.94 -2.19
N ALA A 77 1.55 9.83 -2.64
CA ALA A 77 2.31 8.60 -2.71
C ALA A 77 3.74 8.88 -2.25
N TYR A 78 4.44 7.88 -1.74
CA TYR A 78 5.78 8.05 -1.20
C TYR A 78 6.67 6.86 -1.53
N ASP A 79 7.98 7.07 -1.46
CA ASP A 79 8.94 6.00 -1.62
C ASP A 79 9.32 5.47 -0.23
N ARG A 80 9.11 4.18 0.02
CA ARG A 80 9.73 3.52 1.17
C ARG A 80 11.25 3.43 0.96
N PRO A 81 12.06 3.44 2.04
CA PRO A 81 13.49 3.13 1.94
C PRO A 81 13.73 1.80 1.25
N GLY A 82 14.67 1.77 0.34
CA GLY A 82 15.10 0.56 -0.35
C GLY A 82 14.23 0.09 -1.51
N THR A 83 13.08 0.73 -1.78
CA THR A 83 12.26 0.44 -2.98
C THR A 83 12.98 0.85 -4.25
N TYR A 84 12.60 0.27 -5.39
CA TYR A 84 13.30 0.46 -6.66
C TYR A 84 12.36 0.35 -7.87
N LEU A 85 12.84 0.78 -9.01
CA LEU A 85 12.24 0.53 -10.33
C LEU A 85 13.36 0.07 -11.28
N LEU A 86 13.24 -1.14 -11.81
CA LEU A 86 14.19 -1.65 -12.77
C LEU A 86 14.11 -0.90 -14.12
N PRO A 87 15.27 -0.69 -14.83
CA PRO A 87 16.62 -1.05 -14.46
C PRO A 87 17.40 0.07 -13.73
N GLY A 88 17.35 0.17 -12.43
CA GLY A 88 18.32 0.98 -11.67
C GLY A 88 17.83 2.30 -11.06
N THR A 89 16.53 2.58 -11.05
CA THR A 89 16.00 3.70 -10.26
C THR A 89 15.77 3.25 -8.81
N LEU A 90 16.53 3.82 -7.89
CA LEU A 90 16.40 3.53 -6.45
C LEU A 90 15.49 4.55 -5.76
N SER A 91 15.02 4.18 -4.56
CA SER A 91 14.27 5.05 -3.68
C SER A 91 14.96 6.39 -3.43
N ARG A 92 14.17 7.44 -3.46
CA ARG A 92 14.59 8.80 -3.11
C ARG A 92 14.59 9.03 -1.59
N SER A 93 14.14 8.05 -0.81
CA SER A 93 14.15 8.06 0.65
C SER A 93 15.50 7.57 1.18
N ASP A 94 15.90 8.08 2.35
CA ASP A 94 17.13 7.66 2.99
C ASP A 94 17.09 6.17 3.35
N PRO A 95 18.20 5.46 3.20
CA PRO A 95 18.29 4.05 3.53
C PRO A 95 18.08 3.79 5.02
N VAL A 96 17.69 2.56 5.35
CA VAL A 96 17.53 2.05 6.72
C VAL A 96 18.02 0.62 6.77
N ALA A 97 18.22 0.11 7.99
CA ALA A 97 18.50 -1.31 8.19
C ALA A 97 17.34 -2.18 7.68
N MET A 98 17.69 -3.30 7.08
CA MET A 98 16.76 -4.31 6.55
C MET A 98 16.98 -5.64 7.32
N PRO A 99 15.97 -6.51 7.40
CA PRO A 99 14.61 -6.37 6.85
C PRO A 99 13.71 -5.48 7.72
N ARG A 100 12.54 -5.07 7.16
CA ARG A 100 11.53 -4.26 7.84
C ARG A 100 10.18 -4.96 7.91
N SER A 101 9.43 -4.67 8.95
CA SER A 101 8.05 -5.13 9.13
C SER A 101 7.03 -4.07 8.64
N ALA A 102 5.77 -4.49 8.52
CA ALA A 102 4.67 -3.58 8.22
C ALA A 102 4.54 -2.47 9.28
N LEU A 103 4.78 -2.77 10.56
CA LEU A 103 4.74 -1.78 11.64
C LEU A 103 5.82 -0.71 11.49
N ASP A 104 7.04 -1.09 11.10
CA ASP A 104 8.11 -0.12 10.85
C ASP A 104 7.73 0.88 9.76
N ILE A 105 7.05 0.38 8.72
CA ILE A 105 6.57 1.20 7.61
C ILE A 105 5.41 2.10 8.07
N VAL A 106 4.47 1.59 8.85
CA VAL A 106 3.38 2.39 9.45
C VAL A 106 3.93 3.53 10.29
N VAL A 107 4.97 3.27 11.11
CA VAL A 107 5.61 4.29 11.93
C VAL A 107 6.24 5.38 11.05
N ASP A 108 6.96 5.00 10.00
CA ASP A 108 7.55 5.95 9.05
C ASP A 108 6.48 6.75 8.29
N LEU A 109 5.45 6.10 7.77
CA LEU A 109 4.35 6.76 7.07
C LEU A 109 3.64 7.78 7.97
N ARG A 110 3.38 7.42 9.23
CA ARG A 110 2.78 8.35 10.20
C ARG A 110 3.63 9.59 10.41
N LYS A 111 4.94 9.41 10.64
CA LYS A 111 5.90 10.50 10.79
C LYS A 111 5.98 11.36 9.54
N LEU A 112 5.98 10.74 8.36
CA LEU A 112 6.03 11.43 7.07
C LEU A 112 4.79 12.28 6.82
N LEU A 113 3.58 11.73 7.00
CA LEU A 113 2.34 12.47 6.80
C LEU A 113 2.24 13.67 7.75
N HIS A 114 2.70 13.51 9.00
CA HIS A 114 2.77 14.61 9.97
C HIS A 114 3.78 15.68 9.55
N ALA A 115 5.03 15.28 9.24
CA ALA A 115 6.10 16.22 8.89
C ALA A 115 5.87 16.91 7.54
N ALA A 116 5.14 16.27 6.62
CA ALA A 116 4.75 16.85 5.33
C ALA A 116 3.49 17.72 5.41
N ASP A 117 2.88 17.88 6.59
CA ASP A 117 1.61 18.58 6.80
C ASP A 117 0.50 18.08 5.87
N VAL A 118 0.36 16.76 5.77
CA VAL A 118 -0.69 16.10 5.00
C VAL A 118 -1.91 15.89 5.89
N PRO A 119 -3.01 16.61 5.66
CA PRO A 119 -4.18 16.51 6.52
C PRO A 119 -4.97 15.22 6.28
N GLY A 120 -5.47 14.59 7.36
CA GLY A 120 -6.52 13.58 7.30
C GLY A 120 -7.93 14.21 7.31
N PRO A 121 -8.98 13.37 7.33
CA PRO A 121 -8.90 11.91 7.38
C PRO A 121 -8.36 11.31 6.08
N TYR A 122 -7.88 10.05 6.15
CA TYR A 122 -7.26 9.38 5.01
C TYR A 122 -8.19 8.29 4.43
N VAL A 123 -8.19 8.17 3.11
CA VAL A 123 -8.51 6.92 2.41
C VAL A 123 -7.19 6.26 2.08
N LEU A 124 -6.92 5.12 2.71
CA LEU A 124 -5.71 4.33 2.43
C LEU A 124 -5.99 3.38 1.28
N VAL A 125 -5.06 3.30 0.35
CA VAL A 125 -5.12 2.42 -0.81
C VAL A 125 -3.82 1.64 -0.86
N GLY A 126 -3.87 0.34 -0.64
CA GLY A 126 -2.67 -0.50 -0.57
C GLY A 126 -2.67 -1.60 -1.62
N HIS A 127 -1.58 -1.72 -2.37
CA HIS A 127 -1.33 -2.79 -3.33
C HIS A 127 -0.41 -3.84 -2.72
N SER A 128 -0.72 -5.12 -2.89
CA SER A 128 0.15 -6.22 -2.46
C SER A 128 0.53 -6.09 -0.98
N PHE A 129 1.80 -6.12 -0.61
CA PHE A 129 2.27 -5.87 0.76
C PHE A 129 1.82 -4.52 1.31
N GLY A 130 1.70 -3.50 0.45
CA GLY A 130 1.14 -2.20 0.84
C GLY A 130 -0.29 -2.28 1.38
N GLY A 131 -1.06 -3.29 1.02
CA GLY A 131 -2.38 -3.57 1.59
C GLY A 131 -2.29 -3.98 3.06
N MET A 132 -1.30 -4.80 3.42
CA MET A 132 -1.04 -5.18 4.82
C MET A 132 -0.62 -3.96 5.65
N VAL A 133 0.26 -3.08 5.12
CA VAL A 133 0.66 -1.82 5.75
C VAL A 133 -0.54 -0.89 5.95
N ALA A 134 -1.36 -0.69 4.91
CA ALA A 134 -2.55 0.17 4.97
C ALA A 134 -3.56 -0.33 6.01
N ARG A 135 -3.79 -1.65 6.07
CA ARG A 135 -4.66 -2.28 7.07
C ARG A 135 -4.11 -2.10 8.48
N GLN A 136 -2.84 -2.35 8.71
CA GLN A 136 -2.21 -2.16 10.01
C GLN A 136 -2.27 -0.70 10.47
N TYR A 137 -2.07 0.26 9.55
CA TYR A 137 -2.26 1.67 9.86
C TYR A 137 -3.71 1.96 10.28
N ALA A 138 -4.70 1.42 9.54
CA ALA A 138 -6.12 1.63 9.84
C ALA A 138 -6.51 1.05 11.21
N THR A 139 -6.01 -0.12 11.57
CA THR A 139 -6.22 -0.76 12.88
C THR A 139 -5.61 0.08 14.01
N LEU A 140 -4.37 0.55 13.86
CA LEU A 140 -3.68 1.32 14.90
C LEU A 140 -4.15 2.77 15.03
N ARG A 141 -4.78 3.34 14.00
CA ARG A 141 -5.20 4.75 13.95
C ARG A 141 -6.60 4.94 13.36
N PRO A 142 -7.61 4.23 13.87
CA PRO A 142 -8.94 4.19 13.25
C PRO A 142 -9.61 5.56 13.15
N GLY A 143 -9.35 6.47 14.09
CA GLY A 143 -9.90 7.83 14.06
C GLY A 143 -9.33 8.74 12.96
N ARG A 144 -8.30 8.29 12.23
CA ARG A 144 -7.69 9.02 11.12
C ARG A 144 -8.09 8.48 9.75
N ILE A 145 -8.87 7.39 9.70
CA ILE A 145 -9.18 6.66 8.47
C ILE A 145 -10.64 6.84 8.11
N ALA A 146 -10.88 7.25 6.88
CA ALA A 146 -12.20 7.42 6.28
C ALA A 146 -12.61 6.23 5.40
N GLY A 147 -11.66 5.39 4.99
CA GLY A 147 -11.90 4.17 4.21
C GLY A 147 -10.62 3.47 3.78
N LEU A 148 -10.76 2.22 3.37
CA LEU A 148 -9.65 1.35 2.96
C LEU A 148 -9.97 0.69 1.62
N VAL A 149 -9.01 0.73 0.69
CA VAL A 149 -9.05 -0.01 -0.57
C VAL A 149 -7.85 -0.94 -0.61
N SER A 150 -8.09 -2.23 -0.57
CA SER A 150 -7.10 -3.29 -0.74
C SER A 150 -7.05 -3.68 -2.21
N ILE A 151 -5.89 -3.60 -2.83
CA ILE A 151 -5.68 -3.94 -4.23
C ILE A 151 -4.75 -5.14 -4.27
N ASP A 152 -5.31 -6.31 -4.55
CA ASP A 152 -4.58 -7.57 -4.60
C ASP A 152 -3.64 -7.73 -3.41
N ALA A 153 -4.20 -7.47 -2.23
CA ALA A 153 -3.44 -7.20 -1.03
C ALA A 153 -2.94 -8.49 -0.38
N GLN A 154 -1.68 -8.50 -0.03
CA GLN A 154 -1.10 -9.55 0.82
C GLN A 154 -1.68 -9.46 2.23
N ASN A 155 -1.91 -10.59 2.86
CA ASN A 155 -2.38 -10.69 4.23
C ASN A 155 -1.71 -11.83 4.99
N GLU A 156 -2.00 -11.94 6.29
CA GLU A 156 -1.40 -12.92 7.18
C GLU A 156 -1.76 -14.37 6.86
N ASP A 157 -2.92 -14.60 6.26
CA ASP A 157 -3.37 -15.96 5.93
C ASP A 157 -2.67 -16.46 4.67
N PHE A 158 -2.44 -15.57 3.70
CA PHE A 158 -1.62 -15.90 2.54
C PHE A 158 -0.15 -16.15 2.92
N VAL A 159 0.40 -15.39 3.88
CA VAL A 159 1.75 -15.68 4.42
C VAL A 159 1.78 -17.06 5.09
N ALA A 160 0.72 -17.45 5.79
CA ALA A 160 0.59 -18.82 6.33
C ALA A 160 0.53 -19.88 5.21
N GLY A 161 -0.18 -19.60 4.12
CA GLY A 161 -0.26 -20.48 2.95
C GLY A 161 1.11 -20.75 2.30
N TYR A 162 2.01 -19.80 2.27
CA TYR A 162 3.39 -20.08 1.82
C TYR A 162 4.05 -21.19 2.64
N LYS A 163 3.86 -21.18 3.95
CA LYS A 163 4.44 -22.19 4.84
C LYS A 163 3.81 -23.58 4.65
N GLU A 164 2.55 -23.61 4.25
CA GLU A 164 1.82 -24.85 4.00
C GLU A 164 2.23 -25.51 2.68
N PHE A 165 2.40 -24.71 1.62
CA PHE A 165 2.53 -25.22 0.26
C PHE A 165 3.96 -25.21 -0.29
N LEU A 166 4.86 -24.38 0.23
CA LEU A 166 6.24 -24.30 -0.23
C LEU A 166 7.13 -25.33 0.48
N THR A 167 8.12 -25.86 -0.25
CA THR A 167 9.21 -26.58 0.40
C THR A 167 10.00 -25.68 1.35
N PRO A 168 10.76 -26.21 2.33
CA PRO A 168 11.60 -25.41 3.20
C PRO A 168 12.54 -24.47 2.43
N GLU A 169 13.12 -24.93 1.32
CA GLU A 169 14.04 -24.15 0.47
C GLU A 169 13.30 -23.01 -0.25
N GLN A 170 12.13 -23.31 -0.84
CA GLN A 170 11.27 -22.32 -1.48
C GLN A 170 10.79 -21.28 -0.46
N TYR A 171 10.38 -21.73 0.73
CA TYR A 171 9.94 -20.85 1.80
C TYR A 171 11.08 -19.93 2.30
N LEU A 172 12.28 -20.49 2.48
CA LEU A 172 13.47 -19.70 2.82
C LEU A 172 13.72 -18.59 1.78
N ALA A 173 13.67 -18.96 0.50
CA ALA A 173 13.91 -18.01 -0.60
C ALA A 173 12.81 -16.95 -0.74
N ALA A 174 11.54 -17.34 -0.56
CA ALA A 174 10.40 -16.45 -0.80
C ALA A 174 10.09 -15.54 0.39
N VAL A 175 10.24 -16.03 1.62
CA VAL A 175 9.67 -15.40 2.82
C VAL A 175 10.74 -14.97 3.80
N LEU A 176 11.70 -15.85 4.12
CA LEU A 176 12.67 -15.60 5.18
C LEU A 176 13.89 -14.81 4.69
N ASN A 177 14.36 -15.09 3.47
CA ASN A 177 15.54 -14.45 2.91
C ASN A 177 15.37 -14.15 1.42
N PRO A 178 14.33 -13.38 1.02
CA PRO A 178 14.13 -13.01 -0.39
C PRO A 178 15.34 -12.23 -0.90
N GLN A 179 15.93 -12.74 -1.98
CA GLN A 179 17.09 -12.08 -2.59
C GLN A 179 16.63 -10.94 -3.50
N PRO A 180 17.34 -9.80 -3.49
CA PRO A 180 17.06 -8.74 -4.45
C PRO A 180 17.37 -9.22 -5.88
N PRO A 181 16.77 -8.59 -6.90
CA PRO A 181 17.11 -8.87 -8.28
C PRO A 181 18.63 -8.81 -8.51
N PRO A 182 19.21 -9.62 -9.39
CA PRO A 182 20.66 -9.66 -9.63
C PRO A 182 21.29 -8.29 -9.90
N SER A 183 20.58 -7.41 -10.60
CA SER A 183 21.01 -6.04 -10.89
C SER A 183 21.11 -5.13 -9.66
N LEU A 184 20.56 -5.54 -8.52
CA LEU A 184 20.51 -4.77 -7.28
C LEU A 184 21.24 -5.44 -6.11
N GLN A 185 21.84 -6.60 -6.31
CA GLN A 185 22.53 -7.35 -5.22
C GLN A 185 23.68 -6.57 -4.57
N THR A 186 24.28 -5.61 -5.28
CA THR A 186 25.33 -4.74 -4.74
C THR A 186 24.81 -3.64 -3.80
N TYR A 187 23.49 -3.43 -3.77
CA TYR A 187 22.85 -2.42 -2.90
C TYR A 187 22.39 -3.08 -1.60
N SER A 188 23.12 -2.91 -0.53
CA SER A 188 22.81 -3.48 0.79
C SER A 188 21.48 -2.97 1.38
N ALA A 189 20.99 -1.84 0.90
CA ALA A 189 19.79 -1.17 1.37
C ALA A 189 18.53 -1.45 0.53
N VAL A 190 18.55 -2.44 -0.37
CA VAL A 190 17.34 -2.87 -1.10
C VAL A 190 16.28 -3.35 -0.13
N GLU A 191 15.02 -2.98 -0.38
CA GLU A 191 13.91 -3.35 0.49
C GLU A 191 13.81 -4.86 0.66
N ARG A 192 13.88 -5.29 1.91
CA ARG A 192 13.56 -6.66 2.34
C ARG A 192 12.51 -6.58 3.44
N LEU A 193 11.51 -7.42 3.37
CA LEU A 193 10.36 -7.38 4.27
C LEU A 193 10.33 -8.64 5.14
N SER A 194 10.10 -8.46 6.43
CA SER A 194 9.84 -9.54 7.37
C SER A 194 8.37 -9.92 7.30
N LEU A 195 8.00 -10.81 6.36
CA LEU A 195 6.59 -11.17 6.10
C LEU A 195 5.96 -11.86 7.32
N GLU A 196 6.64 -12.81 7.95
CA GLU A 196 6.13 -13.50 9.17
C GLU A 196 5.90 -12.53 10.32
N ILE A 197 6.87 -11.64 10.60
CA ILE A 197 6.76 -10.63 11.65
C ILE A 197 5.60 -9.69 11.32
N SER A 198 5.46 -9.28 10.07
CA SER A 198 4.37 -8.42 9.63
C SER A 198 3.02 -9.09 9.79
N ALA A 199 2.90 -10.36 9.41
CA ALA A 199 1.69 -11.17 9.57
C ALA A 199 1.30 -11.31 11.05
N ALA A 200 2.26 -11.61 11.91
CA ALA A 200 2.04 -11.71 13.36
C ALA A 200 1.59 -10.37 13.96
N GLN A 201 2.23 -9.25 13.57
CA GLN A 201 1.87 -7.91 14.04
C GLN A 201 0.47 -7.50 13.60
N VAL A 202 0.09 -7.78 12.36
CA VAL A 202 -1.24 -7.46 11.83
C VAL A 202 -2.31 -8.31 12.52
N ARG A 203 -2.05 -9.61 12.74
CA ARG A 203 -2.97 -10.51 13.45
C ARG A 203 -3.17 -10.06 14.91
N GLN A 204 -2.08 -9.71 15.60
CA GLN A 204 -2.16 -9.19 16.97
C GLN A 204 -2.92 -7.86 17.02
N ALA A 205 -2.60 -6.92 16.15
CA ALA A 205 -3.29 -5.63 16.10
C ALA A 205 -4.80 -5.77 15.82
N GLN A 206 -5.18 -6.72 14.96
CA GLN A 206 -6.58 -7.03 14.66
C GLN A 206 -7.30 -7.67 15.85
N ALA A 207 -6.62 -8.51 16.62
CA ALA A 207 -7.17 -9.11 17.83
C ALA A 207 -7.39 -8.07 18.94
N ASP A 208 -6.40 -7.18 19.15
CA ASP A 208 -6.47 -6.13 20.18
C ASP A 208 -7.46 -5.02 19.83
N THR A 209 -7.52 -4.65 18.57
CA THR A 209 -8.36 -3.56 18.06
C THR A 209 -8.90 -3.93 16.68
N PRO A 210 -10.02 -4.65 16.59
CA PRO A 210 -10.62 -4.98 15.31
C PRO A 210 -10.88 -3.73 14.47
N LEU A 211 -10.77 -3.88 13.14
CA LEU A 211 -11.08 -2.79 12.21
C LEU A 211 -12.47 -2.23 12.52
N ARG A 212 -12.53 -0.91 12.75
CA ARG A 212 -13.80 -0.22 12.95
C ARG A 212 -14.67 -0.33 11.70
N ARG A 213 -15.97 -0.23 11.89
CA ARG A 213 -16.92 -0.11 10.78
C ARG A 213 -16.58 1.11 9.93
N MET A 214 -15.90 0.88 8.82
CA MET A 214 -15.52 1.87 7.81
C MET A 214 -15.76 1.29 6.42
N PRO A 215 -15.87 2.11 5.37
CA PRO A 215 -15.88 1.61 4.02
C PRO A 215 -14.61 0.81 3.71
N LEU A 216 -14.78 -0.44 3.26
CA LEU A 216 -13.72 -1.30 2.77
C LEU A 216 -14.09 -1.83 1.39
N THR A 217 -13.15 -1.79 0.45
CA THR A 217 -13.27 -2.49 -0.83
C THR A 217 -12.00 -3.28 -1.09
N VAL A 218 -12.16 -4.55 -1.40
CA VAL A 218 -11.12 -5.47 -1.84
C VAL A 218 -11.22 -5.63 -3.34
N LEU A 219 -10.15 -5.40 -4.05
CA LEU A 219 -9.98 -5.71 -5.47
C LEU A 219 -8.99 -6.87 -5.58
N SER A 220 -9.40 -7.98 -6.16
CA SER A 220 -8.53 -9.12 -6.46
C SER A 220 -8.36 -9.30 -7.97
N HIS A 221 -7.24 -9.87 -8.39
CA HIS A 221 -6.98 -10.20 -9.80
C HIS A 221 -7.93 -11.27 -10.33
N SER A 222 -7.86 -11.54 -11.63
CA SER A 222 -8.68 -12.54 -12.29
C SER A 222 -8.33 -13.96 -11.83
N ARG A 223 -9.35 -14.74 -11.49
CA ARG A 223 -9.21 -16.17 -11.13
C ARG A 223 -8.89 -17.05 -12.34
N ASP A 224 -9.00 -16.52 -13.55
CA ASP A 224 -8.74 -17.24 -14.80
C ASP A 224 -7.27 -17.19 -15.24
N LEU A 225 -6.40 -16.49 -14.48
CA LEU A 225 -4.98 -16.39 -14.80
C LEU A 225 -4.19 -17.51 -14.15
N ALA A 226 -3.38 -18.22 -14.95
CA ALA A 226 -2.63 -19.37 -14.47
C ALA A 226 -1.49 -19.05 -13.50
N ASN A 227 -0.89 -17.85 -13.57
CA ASN A 227 0.21 -17.44 -12.70
C ASN A 227 0.28 -15.91 -12.61
N PRO A 228 -0.67 -15.26 -11.91
CA PRO A 228 -0.77 -13.81 -11.87
C PRO A 228 0.39 -13.11 -11.15
N PHE A 229 1.13 -13.85 -10.33
CA PHE A 229 2.29 -13.34 -9.60
C PHE A 229 3.62 -13.56 -10.32
N GLY A 230 3.66 -14.41 -11.35
CA GLY A 230 4.89 -14.79 -12.02
C GLY A 230 5.82 -15.65 -11.15
N PHE A 231 5.27 -16.51 -10.31
CA PHE A 231 6.05 -17.48 -9.53
C PHE A 231 6.88 -18.41 -10.43
N PRO A 232 8.01 -18.93 -9.94
CA PRO A 232 8.77 -19.94 -10.66
C PRO A 232 7.89 -21.13 -11.04
N PRO A 233 8.09 -21.74 -12.24
CA PRO A 233 7.19 -22.79 -12.75
C PRO A 233 7.24 -24.10 -11.95
N ASP A 234 8.28 -24.31 -11.16
CA ASP A 234 8.45 -25.44 -10.25
C ASP A 234 7.74 -25.26 -8.90
N TRP A 235 7.06 -24.13 -8.70
CA TRP A 235 6.31 -23.85 -7.49
C TRP A 235 4.87 -24.41 -7.59
N PRO A 236 4.20 -24.66 -6.43
CA PRO A 236 2.81 -25.13 -6.37
C PRO A 236 1.83 -23.97 -6.67
N ILE A 237 1.90 -23.46 -7.91
CA ILE A 237 1.20 -22.23 -8.35
C ILE A 237 -0.29 -22.30 -8.06
N ASN A 238 -0.94 -23.45 -8.38
CA ASN A 238 -2.38 -23.61 -8.20
C ASN A 238 -2.79 -23.58 -6.72
N ASP A 239 -1.97 -24.12 -5.83
CA ASP A 239 -2.24 -24.11 -4.37
C ASP A 239 -2.06 -22.73 -3.80
N LEU A 240 -0.98 -22.04 -4.19
CA LEU A 240 -0.70 -20.66 -3.81
C LEU A 240 -1.80 -19.71 -4.31
N GLU A 241 -2.28 -19.93 -5.54
CA GLU A 241 -3.36 -19.14 -6.12
C GLU A 241 -4.68 -19.35 -5.34
N ARG A 242 -5.04 -20.60 -5.04
CA ARG A 242 -6.23 -20.87 -4.22
C ARG A 242 -6.14 -20.24 -2.83
N ALA A 243 -4.97 -20.35 -2.18
CA ALA A 243 -4.73 -19.72 -0.88
C ALA A 243 -4.83 -18.20 -0.96
N PHE A 244 -4.31 -17.60 -2.02
CA PHE A 244 -4.40 -16.16 -2.23
C PHE A 244 -5.85 -15.71 -2.40
N GLN A 245 -6.62 -16.37 -3.28
CA GLN A 245 -8.03 -16.00 -3.52
C GLN A 245 -8.87 -16.18 -2.26
N ALA A 246 -8.68 -17.27 -1.51
CA ALA A 246 -9.33 -17.45 -0.21
C ALA A 246 -8.98 -16.32 0.77
N SER A 247 -7.74 -15.89 0.78
CA SER A 247 -7.28 -14.79 1.63
C SER A 247 -7.92 -13.43 1.26
N GLN A 248 -8.25 -13.21 -0.03
CA GLN A 248 -8.98 -12.01 -0.46
C GLN A 248 -10.44 -12.05 -0.01
N ASP A 249 -11.08 -13.22 -0.05
CA ASP A 249 -12.43 -13.41 0.48
C ASP A 249 -12.46 -13.08 1.99
N MET A 250 -11.49 -13.59 2.77
CA MET A 250 -11.35 -13.27 4.20
C MET A 250 -11.11 -11.78 4.48
N LEU A 251 -10.32 -11.10 3.64
CA LEU A 251 -10.16 -9.64 3.76
C LEU A 251 -11.48 -8.89 3.61
N ALA A 252 -12.39 -9.36 2.75
CA ALA A 252 -13.69 -8.74 2.56
C ALA A 252 -14.64 -9.00 3.75
N GLU A 253 -14.38 -10.00 4.58
CA GLU A 253 -15.16 -10.29 5.78
C GLU A 253 -14.76 -9.45 7.00
N LEU A 254 -13.58 -8.80 6.98
CA LEU A 254 -13.06 -8.01 8.10
C LEU A 254 -13.99 -6.86 8.54
N VAL A 255 -14.79 -6.34 7.62
CA VAL A 255 -15.72 -5.24 7.89
C VAL A 255 -17.09 -5.53 7.31
N ARG A 256 -18.13 -5.50 8.13
CA ARG A 256 -19.51 -5.68 7.66
C ARG A 256 -19.86 -4.67 6.58
N GLY A 257 -20.29 -5.17 5.41
CA GLY A 257 -20.64 -4.36 4.25
C GLY A 257 -19.47 -3.98 3.37
N ALA A 258 -18.30 -4.59 3.58
CA ALA A 258 -17.20 -4.51 2.62
C ALA A 258 -17.60 -5.03 1.25
N ARG A 259 -16.94 -4.53 0.21
CA ARG A 259 -17.15 -4.96 -1.17
C ARG A 259 -15.95 -5.77 -1.62
N HIS A 260 -16.18 -6.91 -2.25
CA HIS A 260 -15.16 -7.66 -2.97
C HIS A 260 -15.45 -7.61 -4.46
N VAL A 261 -14.46 -7.23 -5.26
CA VAL A 261 -14.59 -7.08 -6.72
C VAL A 261 -13.41 -7.75 -7.41
N THR A 262 -13.68 -8.75 -8.21
CA THR A 262 -12.67 -9.37 -9.06
C THR A 262 -12.39 -8.50 -10.29
N ALA A 263 -11.12 -8.16 -10.50
CA ALA A 263 -10.63 -7.46 -11.68
C ALA A 263 -10.40 -8.46 -12.83
N ALA A 264 -11.48 -8.83 -13.53
CA ALA A 264 -11.52 -9.94 -14.49
C ALA A 264 -10.52 -9.87 -15.67
N LYS A 265 -9.86 -8.74 -15.87
CA LYS A 265 -8.88 -8.52 -16.96
C LYS A 265 -7.52 -8.10 -16.40
N SER A 266 -7.17 -8.52 -15.19
CA SER A 266 -5.97 -8.07 -14.52
C SER A 266 -5.22 -9.21 -13.87
N GLY A 267 -3.89 -9.16 -13.94
CA GLY A 267 -2.99 -9.86 -13.04
C GLY A 267 -2.81 -9.08 -11.73
N HIS A 268 -1.72 -9.36 -11.05
CA HIS A 268 -1.38 -8.78 -9.74
C HIS A 268 -1.35 -7.24 -9.73
N TYR A 269 -0.96 -6.60 -10.83
CA TYR A 269 -0.87 -5.13 -10.92
C TYR A 269 -2.18 -4.50 -11.45
N ILE A 270 -3.28 -4.66 -10.69
CA ILE A 270 -4.61 -4.15 -11.08
C ILE A 270 -4.58 -2.64 -11.38
N GLN A 271 -3.74 -1.88 -10.69
CA GLN A 271 -3.58 -0.43 -10.92
C GLN A 271 -2.97 -0.09 -12.29
N LEU A 272 -2.27 -1.03 -12.92
CA LEU A 272 -1.72 -0.88 -14.27
C LEU A 272 -2.66 -1.46 -15.33
N ASP A 273 -3.24 -2.62 -15.07
CA ASP A 273 -4.08 -3.35 -16.03
C ASP A 273 -5.50 -2.76 -16.13
N GLN A 274 -6.09 -2.41 -14.98
CA GLN A 274 -7.44 -1.84 -14.91
C GLN A 274 -7.48 -0.52 -14.11
N PRO A 275 -6.72 0.52 -14.49
CA PRO A 275 -6.61 1.78 -13.75
C PRO A 275 -7.95 2.51 -13.61
N ARG A 276 -8.89 2.29 -14.56
CA ARG A 276 -10.24 2.83 -14.47
C ARG A 276 -11.05 2.20 -13.34
N LEU A 277 -10.90 0.88 -13.12
CA LEU A 277 -11.55 0.18 -12.01
C LEU A 277 -11.04 0.73 -10.69
N VAL A 278 -9.72 0.76 -10.49
CA VAL A 278 -9.09 1.30 -9.27
C VAL A 278 -9.51 2.75 -9.02
N THR A 279 -9.44 3.61 -10.03
CA THR A 279 -9.83 5.03 -9.90
C THR A 279 -11.31 5.19 -9.54
N ARG A 280 -12.22 4.39 -10.12
CA ARG A 280 -13.66 4.41 -9.78
C ARG A 280 -13.91 3.95 -8.35
N THR A 281 -13.23 2.89 -7.91
CA THR A 281 -13.30 2.39 -6.53
C THR A 281 -12.86 3.45 -5.53
N ILE A 282 -11.70 4.08 -5.75
CA ILE A 282 -11.21 5.18 -4.91
C ILE A 282 -12.20 6.35 -4.90
N ARG A 283 -12.77 6.71 -6.05
CA ARG A 283 -13.76 7.79 -6.13
C ARG A 283 -15.04 7.48 -5.35
N ALA A 284 -15.53 6.25 -5.42
CA ALA A 284 -16.68 5.80 -4.64
C ALA A 284 -16.39 5.90 -3.14
N MET A 285 -15.23 5.42 -2.71
CA MET A 285 -14.74 5.51 -1.33
C MET A 285 -14.67 6.95 -0.83
N VAL A 286 -14.09 7.86 -1.62
CA VAL A 286 -14.00 9.30 -1.29
C VAL A 286 -15.39 9.93 -1.17
N ARG A 287 -16.33 9.58 -2.04
CA ARG A 287 -17.72 10.06 -1.98
C ARG A 287 -18.42 9.58 -0.71
N GLU A 288 -18.31 8.29 -0.41
CA GLU A 288 -18.90 7.70 0.81
C GLU A 288 -18.34 8.35 2.09
N ALA A 289 -17.03 8.60 2.12
CA ALA A 289 -16.38 9.27 3.24
C ALA A 289 -16.79 10.74 3.42
N ARG A 290 -17.29 11.40 2.36
CA ARG A 290 -17.79 12.79 2.43
C ARG A 290 -19.23 12.89 2.94
N LEU A 291 -19.95 11.76 2.97
CA LEU A 291 -21.33 11.70 3.44
C LEU A 291 -21.44 11.42 4.96
N LYS A 292 -20.31 11.06 5.57
CA LYS A 292 -20.18 10.82 7.03
C LYS A 292 -19.58 12.04 7.72
#